data_65b01b7b547b0683ede9bb1b7006ddb5
#
_entry.id   65b01b7b547b0683ede9bb1b7006ddb5
#
_cell.length_a   1.000
_cell.length_b   1.000
_cell.length_c   1.000
_cell.angle_alpha   90.00
_cell.angle_beta   90.00
_cell.angle_gamma   90.00
#
_symmetry.space_group_name_H-M   'P 1'
#
loop_
_entity.id
_entity.type
_entity.pdbx_description
1 polymer ?
#
loop_
_entity_poly.entity_id
_entity_poly.type
_entity_poly.pdbx_seq_one_letter_code
_entity_poly.pdbx_strand_id
1 'polypeptide(L)'
;MTARELDAAGITEPALRDAYTRCRRLNARHGRTYFLATRLLPVERRPAVHALYGFARWADDIVDSLDTDLPPHRRAADLGLLHERLEQGLRDGDSPEPVVLALADTARRYAIDHRHFRDFMASMRSDLEVTDYPTYDALRAYTHGSAAVIGLQMLPILGTVVPREEAAPHAAALGLAFQLTNFLRDVGEDLDRGRVYLPADLLAAHGVDRELLSWSRRTGRRDPRITRALRAFDDLTRGVYREAAPGLPMLDPVSRPCIRTAFVLYGGILDAVADDGYAVLHRRAVVPRRRRAAVAADGLVRLTAARLRGRAQARRTPPATAVVPTAAPPRTGVGAAPDPVHEEVA
;
A
#
# COMPACT_ATOMS: atom_id res chain seq x y z
N MET A 1 22.85 -7.35 -0.47
CA MET A 1 21.44 -7.61 -0.84
C MET A 1 20.82 -6.38 -1.53
N THR A 2 21.01 -5.18 -0.98
CA THR A 2 20.44 -3.94 -1.56
C THR A 2 20.95 -3.67 -2.99
N ALA A 3 22.24 -3.79 -3.26
CA ALA A 3 22.82 -3.57 -4.59
C ALA A 3 22.14 -4.43 -5.66
N ARG A 4 21.98 -5.74 -5.40
CA ARG A 4 21.29 -6.66 -6.33
C ARG A 4 19.83 -6.28 -6.62
N GLU A 5 19.11 -5.74 -5.63
CA GLU A 5 17.72 -5.30 -5.80
C GLU A 5 17.67 -4.06 -6.70
N LEU A 6 18.59 -3.12 -6.50
CA LEU A 6 18.69 -1.89 -7.28
C LEU A 6 19.16 -2.16 -8.71
N ASP A 7 20.15 -3.04 -8.88
CA ASP A 7 20.65 -3.44 -10.21
C ASP A 7 19.54 -4.12 -11.02
N ALA A 8 18.80 -5.05 -10.39
CA ALA A 8 17.66 -5.73 -11.03
C ALA A 8 16.52 -4.77 -11.41
N ALA A 9 16.33 -3.68 -10.64
CA ALA A 9 15.36 -2.64 -10.95
C ALA A 9 15.87 -1.59 -11.94
N GLY A 10 17.12 -1.71 -12.44
CA GLY A 10 17.74 -0.73 -13.34
C GLY A 10 17.96 0.64 -12.68
N ILE A 11 18.18 0.66 -11.37
CA ILE A 11 18.47 1.90 -10.62
C ILE A 11 19.98 2.06 -10.54
N THR A 12 20.53 2.88 -11.43
CA THR A 12 21.99 3.05 -11.60
C THR A 12 22.54 4.33 -11.00
N GLU A 13 21.74 5.39 -10.97
CA GLU A 13 22.15 6.70 -10.47
C GLU A 13 22.47 6.65 -8.97
N PRO A 14 23.64 7.17 -8.51
CA PRO A 14 24.06 7.08 -7.12
C PRO A 14 23.08 7.70 -6.12
N ALA A 15 22.53 8.88 -6.39
CA ALA A 15 21.59 9.56 -5.52
C ALA A 15 20.29 8.74 -5.33
N LEU A 16 19.74 8.18 -6.42
CA LEU A 16 18.57 7.28 -6.35
C LEU A 16 18.90 5.99 -5.58
N ARG A 17 20.09 5.41 -5.78
CA ARG A 17 20.49 4.20 -5.03
C ARG A 17 20.55 4.45 -3.53
N ASP A 18 21.04 5.58 -3.10
CA ASP A 18 21.08 5.98 -1.70
C ASP A 18 19.66 6.23 -1.15
N ALA A 19 18.83 6.91 -1.93
CA ALA A 19 17.43 7.17 -1.60
C ALA A 19 16.64 5.87 -1.36
N TYR A 20 16.68 4.94 -2.29
CA TYR A 20 16.04 3.62 -2.14
C TYR A 20 16.64 2.78 -1.00
N THR A 21 17.94 2.89 -0.77
CA THR A 21 18.61 2.21 0.34
C THR A 21 18.10 2.73 1.68
N ARG A 22 17.87 4.04 1.81
CA ARG A 22 17.25 4.66 2.99
C ARG A 22 15.83 4.15 3.22
N CYS A 23 14.98 4.14 2.18
CA CYS A 23 13.62 3.60 2.27
C CYS A 23 13.61 2.13 2.71
N ARG A 24 14.51 1.31 2.14
CA ARG A 24 14.65 -0.08 2.54
C ARG A 24 15.07 -0.24 4.01
N ARG A 25 15.94 0.61 4.53
CA ARG A 25 16.34 0.58 5.96
C ARG A 25 15.16 0.92 6.86
N LEU A 26 14.35 1.93 6.49
CA LEU A 26 13.11 2.27 7.19
C LEU A 26 12.15 1.07 7.23
N ASN A 27 11.90 0.44 6.08
CA ASN A 27 11.03 -0.74 6.02
C ASN A 27 11.59 -1.92 6.83
N ALA A 28 12.90 -2.17 6.79
CA ALA A 28 13.52 -3.25 7.56
C ALA A 28 13.42 -3.03 9.08
N ARG A 29 13.52 -1.76 9.52
CA ARG A 29 13.49 -1.38 10.93
C ARG A 29 12.07 -1.42 11.51
N HIS A 30 11.08 -0.91 10.77
CA HIS A 30 9.73 -0.68 11.28
C HIS A 30 8.68 -1.65 10.70
N GLY A 31 8.84 -2.08 9.45
CA GLY A 31 7.86 -2.86 8.69
C GLY A 31 7.92 -4.37 8.85
N ARG A 32 8.42 -4.90 9.94
CA ARG A 32 8.70 -6.33 10.22
C ARG A 32 7.97 -7.34 9.32
N THR A 33 6.64 -7.40 9.39
CA THR A 33 5.81 -8.33 8.60
C THR A 33 5.80 -7.96 7.12
N TYR A 34 5.65 -6.67 6.79
CA TYR A 34 5.69 -6.15 5.42
C TYR A 34 7.05 -6.37 4.76
N PHE A 35 8.14 -6.15 5.50
CA PHE A 35 9.49 -6.40 4.99
C PHE A 35 9.71 -7.87 4.64
N LEU A 36 9.21 -8.80 5.47
CA LEU A 36 9.29 -10.25 5.19
C LEU A 36 8.44 -10.61 3.96
N ALA A 37 7.22 -10.09 3.85
CA ALA A 37 6.35 -10.32 2.70
C ALA A 37 6.98 -9.76 1.41
N THR A 38 7.57 -8.55 1.44
CA THR A 38 8.26 -7.95 0.32
C THR A 38 9.38 -8.84 -0.25
N ARG A 39 10.01 -9.67 0.58
CA ARG A 39 11.04 -10.64 0.11
C ARG A 39 10.49 -11.74 -0.77
N LEU A 40 9.17 -11.95 -0.79
CA LEU A 40 8.51 -12.87 -1.70
C LEU A 40 8.23 -12.25 -3.08
N LEU A 41 8.38 -10.93 -3.24
CA LEU A 41 8.27 -10.27 -4.54
C LEU A 41 9.50 -10.55 -5.43
N PRO A 42 9.35 -10.42 -6.75
CA PRO A 42 10.48 -10.31 -7.67
C PRO A 42 11.47 -9.24 -7.21
N VAL A 43 12.75 -9.50 -7.43
CA VAL A 43 13.84 -8.68 -6.88
C VAL A 43 13.76 -7.25 -7.36
N GLU A 44 13.38 -7.05 -8.62
CA GLU A 44 13.23 -5.76 -9.30
C GLU A 44 12.07 -4.91 -8.80
N ARG A 45 11.03 -5.52 -8.19
CA ARG A 45 9.85 -4.79 -7.67
C ARG A 45 10.01 -4.31 -6.21
N ARG A 46 10.97 -4.89 -5.48
CA ARG A 46 11.17 -4.60 -4.05
C ARG A 46 11.54 -3.14 -3.75
N PRO A 47 12.42 -2.48 -4.52
CA PRO A 47 12.76 -1.09 -4.26
C PRO A 47 11.53 -0.17 -4.24
N ALA A 48 10.60 -0.35 -5.18
CA ALA A 48 9.38 0.44 -5.25
C ALA A 48 8.51 0.27 -4.00
N VAL A 49 8.34 -0.97 -3.49
CA VAL A 49 7.62 -1.22 -2.24
C VAL A 49 8.32 -0.58 -1.03
N HIS A 50 9.65 -0.58 -1.03
CA HIS A 50 10.39 0.09 0.03
C HIS A 50 10.22 1.62 -0.02
N ALA A 51 10.12 2.22 -1.21
CA ALA A 51 9.86 3.66 -1.37
C ALA A 51 8.48 4.05 -0.84
N LEU A 52 7.41 3.32 -1.24
CA LEU A 52 6.06 3.56 -0.71
C LEU A 52 6.01 3.43 0.82
N TYR A 53 6.59 2.35 1.35
CA TYR A 53 6.63 2.15 2.80
C TYR A 53 7.43 3.25 3.51
N GLY A 54 8.59 3.64 2.96
CA GLY A 54 9.45 4.66 3.56
C GLY A 54 8.76 6.00 3.67
N PHE A 55 7.99 6.38 2.64
CA PHE A 55 7.24 7.62 2.64
C PHE A 55 6.05 7.57 3.62
N ALA A 56 5.23 6.52 3.54
CA ALA A 56 4.11 6.35 4.46
C ALA A 56 4.58 6.38 5.93
N ARG A 57 5.67 5.67 6.24
CA ARG A 57 6.23 5.66 7.59
C ARG A 57 6.74 7.03 8.04
N TRP A 58 7.33 7.82 7.14
CA TRP A 58 7.79 9.16 7.49
C TRP A 58 6.61 10.10 7.80
N ALA A 59 5.54 10.04 7.03
CA ALA A 59 4.32 10.79 7.31
C ALA A 59 3.69 10.36 8.65
N ASP A 60 3.59 9.04 8.90
CA ASP A 60 3.12 8.48 10.18
C ASP A 60 3.98 9.00 11.36
N ASP A 61 5.32 8.99 11.22
CA ASP A 61 6.23 9.45 12.27
C ASP A 61 5.99 10.92 12.62
N ILE A 62 5.61 11.78 11.67
CA ILE A 62 5.26 13.18 11.92
C ILE A 62 3.94 13.28 12.72
N VAL A 63 2.95 12.48 12.33
CA VAL A 63 1.62 12.48 12.97
C VAL A 63 1.67 11.87 14.38
N ASP A 64 2.36 10.73 14.51
CA ASP A 64 2.42 9.93 15.73
C ASP A 64 3.60 10.30 16.64
N SER A 65 4.38 11.34 16.30
CA SER A 65 5.52 11.76 17.11
C SER A 65 5.10 11.90 18.57
N LEU A 66 5.47 10.85 19.34
CA LEU A 66 5.27 10.77 20.78
C LEU A 66 6.27 11.63 21.55
N ASP A 67 7.17 12.32 20.85
CA ASP A 67 7.95 13.41 21.41
C ASP A 67 6.96 14.50 21.78
N THR A 68 6.42 14.33 22.98
CA THR A 68 5.35 15.10 23.63
C THR A 68 5.63 16.60 23.73
N ASP A 69 6.81 17.04 23.33
CA ASP A 69 7.24 18.43 23.36
C ASP A 69 6.95 19.20 22.08
N LEU A 70 6.56 18.55 20.98
CA LEU A 70 6.19 19.24 19.75
C LEU A 70 4.69 19.62 19.77
N PRO A 71 4.37 20.91 19.81
CA PRO A 71 2.99 21.38 19.82
C PRO A 71 2.27 20.99 18.51
N PRO A 72 0.93 20.76 18.52
CA PRO A 72 0.17 20.31 17.34
C PRO A 72 0.40 21.14 16.08
N HIS A 73 0.56 22.47 16.21
CA HIS A 73 0.84 23.35 15.08
C HIS A 73 2.19 23.09 14.40
N ARG A 74 3.19 22.59 15.13
CA ARG A 74 4.48 22.18 14.56
C ARG A 74 4.31 20.93 13.71
N ARG A 75 3.61 19.93 14.21
CA ARG A 75 3.30 18.69 13.43
C ARG A 75 2.53 19.01 12.14
N ALA A 76 1.56 19.95 12.24
CA ALA A 76 0.82 20.41 11.07
C ALA A 76 1.74 21.13 10.06
N ALA A 77 2.67 21.95 10.52
CA ALA A 77 3.64 22.64 9.67
C ALA A 77 4.61 21.63 9.00
N ASP A 78 5.15 20.68 9.77
CA ASP A 78 6.07 19.66 9.24
C ASP A 78 5.39 18.74 8.22
N LEU A 79 4.12 18.39 8.45
CA LEU A 79 3.31 17.61 7.49
C LEU A 79 2.98 18.45 6.24
N GLY A 80 2.72 19.75 6.40
CA GLY A 80 2.55 20.70 5.29
C GLY A 80 3.79 20.76 4.41
N LEU A 81 4.97 20.92 5.02
CA LEU A 81 6.24 20.95 4.32
C LEU A 81 6.53 19.62 3.59
N LEU A 82 6.22 18.49 4.22
CA LEU A 82 6.33 17.16 3.55
C LEU A 82 5.41 17.08 2.35
N HIS A 83 4.17 17.59 2.46
CA HIS A 83 3.22 17.62 1.34
C HIS A 83 3.72 18.47 0.17
N GLU A 84 4.25 19.66 0.43
CA GLU A 84 4.83 20.55 -0.59
C GLU A 84 6.01 19.88 -1.31
N ARG A 85 6.93 19.28 -0.55
CA ARG A 85 8.07 18.53 -1.09
C ARG A 85 7.64 17.35 -1.94
N LEU A 86 6.59 16.64 -1.51
CA LEU A 86 6.00 15.54 -2.27
C LEU A 86 5.45 16.03 -3.61
N GLU A 87 4.60 17.05 -3.60
CA GLU A 87 3.99 17.60 -4.81
C GLU A 87 5.05 18.13 -5.79
N GLN A 88 6.09 18.78 -5.27
CA GLN A 88 7.22 19.21 -6.08
C GLN A 88 7.98 18.02 -6.65
N GLY A 89 8.36 17.05 -5.82
CA GLY A 89 9.10 15.86 -6.26
C GLY A 89 8.34 15.03 -7.30
N LEU A 90 7.03 14.87 -7.13
CA LEU A 90 6.18 14.17 -8.11
C LEU A 90 6.08 14.92 -9.45
N ARG A 91 6.10 16.24 -9.43
CA ARG A 91 6.02 17.10 -10.61
C ARG A 91 7.34 17.14 -11.36
N ASP A 92 8.45 17.37 -10.64
CA ASP A 92 9.76 17.62 -11.22
C ASP A 92 10.56 16.30 -11.45
N GLY A 93 10.16 15.22 -10.80
CA GLY A 93 10.86 13.93 -10.84
C GLY A 93 12.16 13.92 -10.03
N ASP A 94 12.39 14.95 -9.20
CA ASP A 94 13.58 15.16 -8.38
C ASP A 94 13.23 15.72 -7.01
N SER A 95 14.08 15.50 -6.01
CA SER A 95 13.90 16.05 -4.66
C SER A 95 15.19 16.01 -3.86
N PRO A 96 15.50 17.04 -3.05
CA PRO A 96 16.60 17.00 -2.09
C PRO A 96 16.34 16.00 -0.95
N GLU A 97 15.09 15.59 -0.74
CA GLU A 97 14.72 14.61 0.29
C GLU A 97 14.78 13.19 -0.29
N PRO A 98 15.69 12.35 0.20
CA PRO A 98 15.90 11.02 -0.39
C PRO A 98 14.65 10.14 -0.44
N VAL A 99 13.76 10.21 0.58
CA VAL A 99 12.53 9.41 0.60
C VAL A 99 11.55 9.88 -0.47
N VAL A 100 11.43 11.20 -0.68
CA VAL A 100 10.59 11.78 -1.75
C VAL A 100 11.18 11.48 -3.11
N LEU A 101 12.51 11.57 -3.27
CA LEU A 101 13.21 11.24 -4.52
C LEU A 101 12.93 9.79 -4.95
N ALA A 102 13.07 8.82 -4.04
CA ALA A 102 12.76 7.42 -4.32
C ALA A 102 11.27 7.20 -4.65
N LEU A 103 10.37 7.94 -3.98
CA LEU A 103 8.93 7.85 -4.24
C LEU A 103 8.57 8.43 -5.60
N ALA A 104 9.10 9.60 -5.96
CA ALA A 104 8.86 10.25 -7.26
C ALA A 104 9.34 9.37 -8.43
N ASP A 105 10.53 8.79 -8.33
CA ASP A 105 11.04 7.82 -9.31
C ASP A 105 10.13 6.58 -9.38
N THR A 106 9.67 6.06 -8.23
CA THR A 106 8.72 4.93 -8.18
C THR A 106 7.40 5.29 -8.85
N ALA A 107 6.81 6.44 -8.54
CA ALA A 107 5.55 6.89 -9.11
C ALA A 107 5.62 7.01 -10.63
N ARG A 108 6.70 7.57 -11.15
CA ARG A 108 6.97 7.68 -12.59
C ARG A 108 7.15 6.30 -13.25
N ARG A 109 7.99 5.42 -12.69
CA ARG A 109 8.29 4.08 -13.25
C ARG A 109 7.07 3.20 -13.38
N TYR A 110 6.15 3.29 -12.42
CA TYR A 110 4.97 2.43 -12.35
C TYR A 110 3.69 3.14 -12.77
N ALA A 111 3.77 4.40 -13.21
CA ALA A 111 2.63 5.24 -13.57
C ALA A 111 1.56 5.22 -12.46
N ILE A 112 1.98 5.51 -11.23
CA ILE A 112 1.08 5.61 -10.08
C ILE A 112 0.36 6.95 -10.15
N ASP A 113 -0.98 6.94 -10.04
CA ASP A 113 -1.77 8.17 -10.05
C ASP A 113 -1.43 9.03 -8.80
N HIS A 114 -1.03 10.27 -9.06
CA HIS A 114 -0.64 11.21 -8.01
C HIS A 114 -1.79 11.57 -7.08
N ARG A 115 -3.05 11.38 -7.48
CA ARG A 115 -4.22 11.57 -6.59
C ARG A 115 -4.13 10.70 -5.35
N HIS A 116 -3.63 9.46 -5.47
CA HIS A 116 -3.50 8.56 -4.31
C HIS A 116 -2.53 9.10 -3.25
N PHE A 117 -1.52 9.86 -3.64
CA PHE A 117 -0.62 10.49 -2.69
C PHE A 117 -1.26 11.71 -2.02
N ARG A 118 -2.05 12.50 -2.76
CA ARG A 118 -2.82 13.63 -2.19
C ARG A 118 -3.85 13.16 -1.19
N ASP A 119 -4.59 12.10 -1.52
CA ASP A 119 -5.60 11.51 -0.64
C ASP A 119 -4.94 10.95 0.64
N PHE A 120 -3.77 10.33 0.51
CA PHE A 120 -3.00 9.87 1.66
C PHE A 120 -2.59 11.05 2.56
N MET A 121 -2.03 12.12 2.00
CA MET A 121 -1.63 13.29 2.78
C MET A 121 -2.82 14.02 3.42
N ALA A 122 -3.99 14.02 2.77
CA ALA A 122 -5.22 14.55 3.35
C ALA A 122 -5.65 13.75 4.60
N SER A 123 -5.58 12.42 4.56
CA SER A 123 -5.86 11.58 5.73
C SER A 123 -4.84 11.76 6.85
N MET A 124 -3.55 11.89 6.53
CA MET A 124 -2.52 12.19 7.53
C MET A 124 -2.76 13.54 8.24
N ARG A 125 -3.25 14.53 7.49
CA ARG A 125 -3.66 15.81 8.08
C ARG A 125 -4.86 15.67 9.00
N SER A 126 -5.86 14.87 8.60
CA SER A 126 -7.04 14.60 9.42
C SER A 126 -6.67 13.94 10.76
N ASP A 127 -5.64 13.10 10.81
CA ASP A 127 -5.16 12.46 12.03
C ASP A 127 -4.60 13.42 13.09
N LEU A 128 -4.32 14.66 12.71
CA LEU A 128 -3.91 15.69 13.68
C LEU A 128 -5.07 16.24 14.53
N GLU A 129 -6.31 16.11 14.04
CA GLU A 129 -7.49 16.75 14.60
C GLU A 129 -8.59 15.74 15.00
N VAL A 130 -8.81 14.71 14.17
CA VAL A 130 -9.89 13.75 14.37
C VAL A 130 -9.46 12.63 15.30
N THR A 131 -10.23 12.42 16.36
CA THR A 131 -9.95 11.41 17.38
C THR A 131 -10.99 10.28 17.43
N ASP A 132 -12.12 10.44 16.74
CA ASP A 132 -13.21 9.47 16.67
C ASP A 132 -14.05 9.63 15.41
N TYR A 133 -14.83 8.62 15.08
CA TYR A 133 -15.63 8.55 13.88
C TYR A 133 -17.10 8.24 14.23
N PRO A 134 -18.06 9.12 13.89
CA PRO A 134 -19.47 8.94 14.26
C PRO A 134 -20.10 7.70 13.61
N THR A 135 -19.71 7.38 12.37
CA THR A 135 -20.27 6.27 11.59
C THR A 135 -19.20 5.48 10.86
N TYR A 136 -19.56 4.28 10.40
CA TYR A 136 -18.68 3.50 9.53
C TYR A 136 -18.35 4.22 8.22
N ASP A 137 -19.29 4.97 7.64
CA ASP A 137 -19.03 5.74 6.41
C ASP A 137 -18.01 6.86 6.65
N ALA A 138 -18.07 7.52 7.80
CA ALA A 138 -17.05 8.51 8.19
C ALA A 138 -15.66 7.85 8.34
N LEU A 139 -15.58 6.68 8.98
CA LEU A 139 -14.36 5.89 9.07
C LEU A 139 -13.86 5.46 7.69
N ARG A 140 -14.76 5.03 6.79
CA ARG A 140 -14.41 4.67 5.40
C ARG A 140 -13.83 5.85 4.61
N ALA A 141 -14.41 7.03 4.76
CA ALA A 141 -13.91 8.24 4.11
C ALA A 141 -12.44 8.53 4.54
N TYR A 142 -12.16 8.44 5.82
CA TYR A 142 -10.79 8.57 6.35
C TYR A 142 -9.88 7.44 5.86
N THR A 143 -10.31 6.19 5.96
CA THR A 143 -9.50 5.02 5.58
C THR A 143 -9.32 4.89 4.08
N HIS A 144 -10.08 5.61 3.27
CA HIS A 144 -9.80 5.73 1.84
C HIS A 144 -8.38 6.27 1.62
N GLY A 145 -8.04 7.41 2.21
CA GLY A 145 -6.71 8.00 2.06
C GLY A 145 -5.64 7.29 2.88
N SER A 146 -5.91 6.88 4.13
CA SER A 146 -4.88 6.28 4.97
C SER A 146 -4.55 4.81 4.60
N ALA A 147 -5.43 4.11 3.86
CA ALA A 147 -5.25 2.69 3.61
C ALA A 147 -5.65 2.20 2.20
N ALA A 148 -6.85 2.55 1.70
CA ALA A 148 -7.30 2.07 0.40
C ALA A 148 -6.37 2.53 -0.73
N VAL A 149 -5.94 3.79 -0.72
CA VAL A 149 -4.99 4.33 -1.70
C VAL A 149 -3.63 3.65 -1.65
N ILE A 150 -3.19 3.10 -0.50
CA ILE A 150 -1.96 2.30 -0.41
C ILE A 150 -2.10 1.03 -1.26
N GLY A 151 -3.26 0.36 -1.21
CA GLY A 151 -3.58 -0.76 -2.09
C GLY A 151 -3.52 -0.37 -3.57
N LEU A 152 -4.06 0.80 -3.92
CA LEU A 152 -4.06 1.34 -5.28
C LEU A 152 -2.65 1.73 -5.76
N GLN A 153 -1.82 2.31 -4.89
CA GLN A 153 -0.41 2.62 -5.18
C GLN A 153 0.42 1.35 -5.40
N MET A 154 0.12 0.29 -4.65
CA MET A 154 0.81 -1.01 -4.76
C MET A 154 0.43 -1.76 -6.04
N LEU A 155 -0.79 -1.61 -6.54
CA LEU A 155 -1.33 -2.41 -7.64
C LEU A 155 -0.47 -2.36 -8.92
N PRO A 156 -0.03 -1.20 -9.43
CA PRO A 156 0.85 -1.14 -10.61
C PRO A 156 2.23 -1.77 -10.38
N ILE A 157 2.74 -1.76 -9.16
CA ILE A 157 4.01 -2.41 -8.80
C ILE A 157 3.84 -3.93 -8.81
N LEU A 158 2.72 -4.42 -8.30
CA LEU A 158 2.41 -5.85 -8.25
C LEU A 158 2.12 -6.44 -9.63
N GLY A 159 1.59 -5.62 -10.54
CA GLY A 159 1.10 -6.04 -11.85
C GLY A 159 -0.18 -6.87 -11.76
N THR A 160 -0.94 -6.90 -12.85
CA THR A 160 -2.23 -7.60 -12.97
C THR A 160 -2.27 -8.43 -14.25
N VAL A 161 -3.09 -9.49 -14.25
CA VAL A 161 -3.41 -10.30 -15.43
C VAL A 161 -4.76 -9.91 -16.07
N VAL A 162 -5.42 -8.92 -15.49
CA VAL A 162 -6.65 -8.28 -15.96
C VAL A 162 -6.41 -6.78 -16.10
N PRO A 163 -7.31 -6.00 -16.72
CA PRO A 163 -7.26 -4.54 -16.67
C PRO A 163 -7.12 -4.03 -15.24
N ARG A 164 -6.29 -3.01 -15.04
CA ARG A 164 -6.00 -2.48 -13.69
C ARG A 164 -7.25 -1.98 -12.97
N GLU A 165 -8.17 -1.42 -13.73
CA GLU A 165 -9.46 -0.88 -13.28
C GLU A 165 -10.36 -1.97 -12.67
N GLU A 166 -10.27 -3.21 -13.18
CA GLU A 166 -11.01 -4.36 -12.65
C GLU A 166 -10.43 -4.83 -11.32
N ALA A 167 -9.11 -4.81 -11.15
CA ALA A 167 -8.43 -5.21 -9.91
C ALA A 167 -8.44 -4.11 -8.83
N ALA A 168 -8.60 -2.85 -9.21
CA ALA A 168 -8.46 -1.69 -8.31
C ALA A 168 -9.44 -1.69 -7.12
N PRO A 169 -10.75 -2.00 -7.25
CA PRO A 169 -11.66 -2.07 -6.10
C PRO A 169 -11.22 -3.10 -5.07
N HIS A 170 -10.70 -4.24 -5.51
CA HIS A 170 -10.23 -5.32 -4.62
C HIS A 170 -8.90 -4.96 -3.94
N ALA A 171 -8.03 -4.21 -4.62
CA ALA A 171 -6.79 -3.70 -4.02
C ALA A 171 -7.08 -2.64 -2.95
N ALA A 172 -8.02 -1.74 -3.21
CA ALA A 172 -8.51 -0.76 -2.24
C ALA A 172 -9.15 -1.44 -1.02
N ALA A 173 -10.02 -2.44 -1.26
CA ALA A 173 -10.64 -3.24 -0.20
C ALA A 173 -9.58 -3.98 0.65
N LEU A 174 -8.50 -4.47 0.06
CA LEU A 174 -7.42 -5.12 0.80
C LEU A 174 -6.67 -4.14 1.71
N GLY A 175 -6.38 -2.93 1.22
CA GLY A 175 -5.80 -1.87 2.02
C GLY A 175 -6.69 -1.54 3.22
N LEU A 176 -7.98 -1.34 2.98
CA LEU A 176 -8.99 -1.10 4.02
C LEU A 176 -9.05 -2.26 5.03
N ALA A 177 -9.12 -3.52 4.58
CA ALA A 177 -9.17 -4.68 5.45
C ALA A 177 -7.96 -4.77 6.40
N PHE A 178 -6.77 -4.44 5.90
CA PHE A 178 -5.56 -4.41 6.73
C PHE A 178 -5.64 -3.31 7.79
N GLN A 179 -6.17 -2.14 7.45
CA GLN A 179 -6.28 -1.03 8.39
C GLN A 179 -7.34 -1.30 9.47
N LEU A 180 -8.52 -1.80 9.09
CA LEU A 180 -9.54 -2.21 10.06
C LEU A 180 -9.02 -3.31 11.02
N THR A 181 -8.19 -4.23 10.51
CA THR A 181 -7.50 -5.23 11.34
C THR A 181 -6.55 -4.58 12.34
N ASN A 182 -5.81 -3.53 11.93
CA ASN A 182 -4.93 -2.78 12.83
C ASN A 182 -5.77 -2.10 13.92
N PHE A 183 -6.84 -1.41 13.57
CA PHE A 183 -7.72 -0.74 14.54
C PHE A 183 -8.33 -1.71 15.56
N LEU A 184 -8.78 -2.87 15.11
CA LEU A 184 -9.28 -3.89 16.05
C LEU A 184 -8.18 -4.43 16.96
N ARG A 185 -6.98 -4.66 16.42
CA ARG A 185 -5.84 -5.19 17.20
C ARG A 185 -5.33 -4.20 18.23
N ASP A 186 -5.30 -2.93 17.86
CA ASP A 186 -4.59 -1.89 18.61
C ASP A 186 -5.54 -0.98 19.41
N VAL A 187 -6.86 -1.33 19.52
CA VAL A 187 -7.90 -0.50 20.14
C VAL A 187 -7.55 0.01 21.54
N GLY A 188 -6.82 -0.79 22.34
CA GLY A 188 -6.37 -0.38 23.68
C GLY A 188 -5.23 0.65 23.63
N GLU A 189 -4.29 0.47 22.71
CA GLU A 189 -3.17 1.40 22.51
C GLU A 189 -3.66 2.73 21.90
N ASP A 190 -4.63 2.67 20.98
CA ASP A 190 -5.24 3.85 20.35
C ASP A 190 -6.04 4.65 21.38
N LEU A 191 -6.79 3.96 22.26
CA LEU A 191 -7.52 4.61 23.35
C LEU A 191 -6.58 5.32 24.33
N ASP A 192 -5.42 4.73 24.66
CA ASP A 192 -4.40 5.37 25.51
C ASP A 192 -3.83 6.64 24.87
N ARG A 193 -3.83 6.71 23.52
CA ARG A 193 -3.46 7.93 22.73
C ARG A 193 -4.62 8.90 22.54
N GLY A 194 -5.77 8.63 23.14
CA GLY A 194 -6.98 9.45 23.01
C GLY A 194 -7.74 9.26 21.69
N ARG A 195 -7.50 8.16 20.95
CA ARG A 195 -8.15 7.87 19.66
C ARG A 195 -9.08 6.66 19.76
N VAL A 196 -10.22 6.73 19.08
CA VAL A 196 -11.15 5.61 18.94
C VAL A 196 -11.55 5.48 17.47
N TYR A 197 -10.99 4.50 16.78
CA TYR A 197 -11.27 4.26 15.36
C TYR A 197 -12.52 3.39 15.13
N LEU A 198 -13.07 2.74 16.18
CA LEU A 198 -14.32 2.01 16.05
C LEU A 198 -15.48 3.01 15.91
N PRO A 199 -16.39 2.81 14.91
CA PRO A 199 -17.50 3.74 14.68
C PRO A 199 -18.40 3.88 15.92
N ALA A 200 -18.73 5.12 16.28
CA ALA A 200 -19.51 5.41 17.47
C ALA A 200 -20.94 4.83 17.39
N ASP A 201 -21.56 4.80 16.21
CA ASP A 201 -22.85 4.16 15.97
C ASP A 201 -22.80 2.65 16.21
N LEU A 202 -21.74 1.97 15.75
CA LEU A 202 -21.53 0.54 16.02
C LEU A 202 -21.34 0.30 17.52
N LEU A 203 -20.55 1.11 18.20
CA LEU A 203 -20.34 1.01 19.65
C LEU A 203 -21.67 1.22 20.40
N ALA A 204 -22.42 2.26 20.06
CA ALA A 204 -23.69 2.62 20.67
C ALA A 204 -24.76 1.51 20.48
N ALA A 205 -24.80 0.85 19.32
CA ALA A 205 -25.68 -0.28 19.06
C ALA A 205 -25.48 -1.45 20.04
N HIS A 206 -24.32 -1.51 20.70
CA HIS A 206 -24.02 -2.50 21.74
C HIS A 206 -24.01 -1.91 23.17
N GLY A 207 -24.44 -0.66 23.34
CA GLY A 207 -24.40 0.05 24.62
C GLY A 207 -23.00 0.35 25.12
N VAL A 208 -22.08 0.64 24.19
CA VAL A 208 -20.67 1.00 24.45
C VAL A 208 -20.47 2.45 24.05
N ASP A 209 -19.79 3.19 24.90
CA ASP A 209 -19.28 4.54 24.65
C ASP A 209 -17.79 4.62 25.03
N ARG A 210 -17.19 5.77 24.79
CA ARG A 210 -15.78 6.04 25.13
C ARG A 210 -15.51 5.90 26.63
N GLU A 211 -16.47 6.27 27.47
CA GLU A 211 -16.34 6.20 28.93
C GLU A 211 -16.24 4.77 29.41
N LEU A 212 -17.10 3.88 28.90
CA LEU A 212 -17.07 2.46 29.20
C LEU A 212 -15.77 1.80 28.71
N LEU A 213 -15.29 2.14 27.51
CA LEU A 213 -14.01 1.67 27.00
C LEU A 213 -12.86 2.11 27.94
N SER A 214 -12.84 3.39 28.31
CA SER A 214 -11.82 3.97 29.21
C SER A 214 -11.90 3.37 30.61
N TRP A 215 -13.11 3.15 31.16
CA TRP A 215 -13.28 2.46 32.42
C TRP A 215 -12.72 1.03 32.38
N SER A 216 -13.09 0.26 31.36
CA SER A 216 -12.63 -1.12 31.17
C SER A 216 -11.09 -1.17 31.06
N ARG A 217 -10.49 -0.26 30.26
CA ARG A 217 -9.04 -0.15 30.08
C ARG A 217 -8.33 0.12 31.39
N ARG A 218 -8.78 1.13 32.16
CA ARG A 218 -8.17 1.53 33.44
C ARG A 218 -8.31 0.47 34.53
N THR A 219 -9.46 -0.20 34.61
CA THR A 219 -9.76 -1.16 35.70
C THR A 219 -9.32 -2.57 35.39
N GLY A 220 -8.98 -2.88 34.13
CA GLY A 220 -8.71 -4.24 33.66
C GLY A 220 -9.94 -5.15 33.64
N ARG A 221 -11.16 -4.62 33.92
CA ARG A 221 -12.41 -5.38 33.96
C ARG A 221 -13.01 -5.49 32.58
N ARG A 222 -13.41 -6.70 32.21
CA ARG A 222 -14.12 -6.96 30.96
C ARG A 222 -15.61 -6.67 31.09
N ASP A 223 -16.19 -6.08 30.05
CA ASP A 223 -17.63 -5.89 29.91
C ASP A 223 -18.12 -6.66 28.67
N PRO A 224 -19.17 -7.49 28.78
CA PRO A 224 -19.71 -8.27 27.65
C PRO A 224 -20.21 -7.40 26.49
N ARG A 225 -20.61 -6.15 26.75
CA ARG A 225 -21.03 -5.20 25.71
C ARG A 225 -19.86 -4.85 24.79
N ILE A 226 -18.69 -4.57 25.37
CA ILE A 226 -17.46 -4.30 24.63
C ILE A 226 -17.09 -5.52 23.77
N THR A 227 -17.14 -6.73 24.33
CA THR A 227 -16.85 -7.96 23.58
C THR A 227 -17.79 -8.12 22.37
N ARG A 228 -19.09 -7.81 22.51
CA ARG A 228 -20.05 -7.86 21.40
C ARG A 228 -19.76 -6.79 20.34
N ALA A 229 -19.43 -5.57 20.74
CA ALA A 229 -19.07 -4.49 19.81
C ALA A 229 -17.81 -4.83 19.02
N LEU A 230 -16.77 -5.35 19.68
CA LEU A 230 -15.51 -5.77 19.01
C LEU A 230 -15.76 -6.94 18.05
N ARG A 231 -16.64 -7.88 18.39
CA ARG A 231 -17.05 -8.96 17.48
C ARG A 231 -17.79 -8.42 16.26
N ALA A 232 -18.72 -7.49 16.44
CA ALA A 232 -19.42 -6.86 15.33
C ALA A 232 -18.45 -6.13 14.38
N PHE A 233 -17.43 -5.47 14.92
CA PHE A 233 -16.40 -4.84 14.11
C PHE A 233 -15.47 -5.85 13.40
N ASP A 234 -15.17 -7.00 14.03
CA ASP A 234 -14.47 -8.12 13.38
C ASP A 234 -15.29 -8.68 12.21
N ASP A 235 -16.60 -8.92 12.40
CA ASP A 235 -17.50 -9.42 11.35
C ASP A 235 -17.57 -8.46 10.15
N LEU A 236 -17.65 -7.15 10.41
CA LEU A 236 -17.56 -6.10 9.40
C LEU A 236 -16.22 -6.18 8.67
N THR A 237 -15.11 -6.26 9.39
CA THR A 237 -13.76 -6.35 8.82
C THR A 237 -13.61 -7.59 7.93
N ARG A 238 -14.10 -8.75 8.37
CA ARG A 238 -14.14 -9.98 7.56
C ARG A 238 -15.00 -9.82 6.29
N GLY A 239 -16.03 -8.98 6.33
CA GLY A 239 -16.78 -8.57 5.14
C GLY A 239 -15.87 -7.96 4.08
N VAL A 240 -15.05 -6.98 4.49
CA VAL A 240 -14.10 -6.31 3.60
C VAL A 240 -13.03 -7.26 3.07
N TYR A 241 -12.57 -8.24 3.86
CA TYR A 241 -11.69 -9.31 3.34
C TYR A 241 -12.36 -10.13 2.24
N ARG A 242 -13.68 -10.42 2.34
CA ARG A 242 -14.41 -11.12 1.29
C ARG A 242 -14.48 -10.30 -0.01
N GLU A 243 -14.62 -8.98 0.09
CA GLU A 243 -14.57 -8.07 -1.06
C GLU A 243 -13.16 -8.00 -1.69
N ALA A 244 -12.12 -8.10 -0.89
CA ALA A 244 -10.74 -8.07 -1.36
C ALA A 244 -10.29 -9.39 -2.03
N ALA A 245 -10.82 -10.53 -1.57
CA ALA A 245 -10.34 -11.86 -1.97
C ALA A 245 -10.35 -12.13 -3.49
N PRO A 246 -11.36 -11.70 -4.29
CA PRO A 246 -11.37 -11.87 -5.74
C PRO A 246 -10.20 -11.19 -6.46
N GLY A 247 -9.59 -10.17 -5.86
CA GLY A 247 -8.42 -9.48 -6.41
C GLY A 247 -7.14 -10.33 -6.39
N LEU A 248 -7.03 -11.32 -5.52
CA LEU A 248 -5.81 -12.14 -5.41
C LEU A 248 -5.46 -12.90 -6.72
N PRO A 249 -6.39 -13.59 -7.41
CA PRO A 249 -6.10 -14.21 -8.70
C PRO A 249 -5.89 -13.20 -9.84
N MET A 250 -6.30 -11.95 -9.70
CA MET A 250 -6.11 -10.89 -10.69
C MET A 250 -4.67 -10.35 -10.72
N LEU A 251 -3.88 -10.57 -9.66
CA LEU A 251 -2.48 -10.14 -9.60
C LEU A 251 -1.60 -11.00 -10.50
N ASP A 252 -0.49 -10.40 -10.95
CA ASP A 252 0.59 -11.12 -11.63
C ASP A 252 1.01 -12.37 -10.81
N PRO A 253 1.10 -13.55 -11.42
CA PRO A 253 1.45 -14.81 -10.74
C PRO A 253 2.72 -14.75 -9.89
N VAL A 254 3.71 -13.92 -10.28
CA VAL A 254 4.97 -13.78 -9.52
C VAL A 254 4.84 -12.90 -8.28
N SER A 255 3.86 -11.99 -8.23
CA SER A 255 3.56 -11.12 -7.07
C SER A 255 2.51 -11.72 -6.15
N ARG A 256 1.62 -12.55 -6.68
CA ARG A 256 0.50 -13.15 -5.95
C ARG A 256 0.90 -13.85 -4.64
N PRO A 257 2.01 -14.63 -4.57
CA PRO A 257 2.43 -15.27 -3.31
C PRO A 257 2.70 -14.27 -2.19
N CYS A 258 3.26 -13.09 -2.50
CA CYS A 258 3.50 -12.04 -1.51
C CYS A 258 2.19 -11.56 -0.90
N ILE A 259 1.23 -11.17 -1.73
CA ILE A 259 -0.04 -10.58 -1.27
C ILE A 259 -0.91 -11.63 -0.59
N ARG A 260 -0.96 -12.87 -1.12
CA ARG A 260 -1.63 -13.98 -0.45
C ARG A 260 -1.06 -14.25 0.95
N THR A 261 0.26 -14.21 1.11
CA THR A 261 0.91 -14.36 2.42
C THR A 261 0.49 -13.22 3.36
N ALA A 262 0.49 -11.99 2.90
CA ALA A 262 0.02 -10.85 3.70
C ALA A 262 -1.46 -10.99 4.06
N PHE A 263 -2.33 -11.36 3.11
CA PHE A 263 -3.76 -11.59 3.31
C PHE A 263 -4.01 -12.62 4.42
N VAL A 264 -3.33 -13.76 4.37
CA VAL A 264 -3.49 -14.85 5.35
C VAL A 264 -2.92 -14.46 6.72
N LEU A 265 -1.78 -13.74 6.75
CA LEU A 265 -1.17 -13.32 8.02
C LEU A 265 -2.03 -12.26 8.74
N TYR A 266 -2.55 -11.30 7.99
CA TYR A 266 -3.41 -10.25 8.56
C TYR A 266 -4.78 -10.79 8.96
N GLY A 267 -5.44 -11.60 8.13
CA GLY A 267 -6.66 -12.31 8.52
C GLY A 267 -6.45 -13.18 9.76
N GLY A 268 -5.26 -13.79 9.90
CA GLY A 268 -4.87 -14.52 11.09
C GLY A 268 -4.77 -13.70 12.38
N ILE A 269 -4.67 -12.36 12.28
CA ILE A 269 -4.76 -11.48 13.46
C ILE A 269 -6.20 -11.47 13.97
N LEU A 270 -7.20 -11.40 13.09
CA LEU A 270 -8.62 -11.47 13.47
C LEU A 270 -8.94 -12.78 14.18
N ASP A 271 -8.40 -13.91 13.66
CA ASP A 271 -8.55 -15.20 14.31
C ASP A 271 -7.91 -15.19 15.72
N ALA A 272 -6.70 -14.63 15.86
CA ALA A 272 -6.04 -14.54 17.16
C ALA A 272 -6.80 -13.63 18.14
N VAL A 273 -7.45 -12.56 17.66
CA VAL A 273 -8.34 -11.69 18.47
C VAL A 273 -9.55 -12.46 18.95
N ALA A 274 -10.19 -13.22 18.05
CA ALA A 274 -11.37 -14.03 18.39
C ALA A 274 -11.02 -15.16 19.37
N ASP A 275 -9.92 -15.89 19.13
CA ASP A 275 -9.41 -16.97 19.99
C ASP A 275 -9.09 -16.46 21.42
N ASP A 276 -8.65 -15.19 21.55
CA ASP A 276 -8.37 -14.52 22.82
C ASP A 276 -9.62 -13.92 23.48
N GLY A 277 -10.81 -14.18 22.92
CA GLY A 277 -12.09 -13.67 23.42
C GLY A 277 -12.20 -12.15 23.37
N TYR A 278 -11.61 -11.52 22.31
CA TYR A 278 -11.61 -10.07 22.09
C TYR A 278 -11.00 -9.26 23.25
N ALA A 279 -9.94 -9.77 23.86
CA ALA A 279 -9.26 -9.10 24.97
C ALA A 279 -8.36 -7.93 24.54
N VAL A 280 -8.45 -7.47 23.29
CA VAL A 280 -7.56 -6.48 22.66
C VAL A 280 -7.54 -5.11 23.34
N LEU A 281 -8.58 -4.77 24.09
CA LEU A 281 -8.59 -3.56 24.92
C LEU A 281 -7.55 -3.63 26.06
N HIS A 282 -7.19 -4.83 26.51
CA HIS A 282 -6.28 -5.04 27.64
C HIS A 282 -4.91 -5.54 27.23
N ARG A 283 -4.84 -6.33 26.15
CA ARG A 283 -3.59 -6.91 25.65
C ARG A 283 -3.62 -7.07 24.14
N ARG A 284 -2.52 -6.81 23.51
CA ARG A 284 -2.37 -6.93 22.06
C ARG A 284 -2.42 -8.38 21.61
N ALA A 285 -3.29 -8.72 20.66
CA ALA A 285 -3.34 -10.04 20.06
C ALA A 285 -2.12 -10.29 19.17
N VAL A 286 -1.52 -11.48 19.30
CA VAL A 286 -0.32 -11.85 18.54
C VAL A 286 -0.55 -13.19 17.84
N VAL A 287 -0.38 -13.22 16.52
CA VAL A 287 -0.40 -14.48 15.75
C VAL A 287 0.75 -15.39 16.22
N PRO A 288 0.48 -16.63 16.59
CA PRO A 288 1.50 -17.56 17.08
C PRO A 288 2.66 -17.74 16.08
N ARG A 289 3.89 -17.83 16.58
CA ARG A 289 5.09 -17.94 15.74
C ARG A 289 5.02 -19.13 14.78
N ARG A 290 4.49 -20.28 15.21
CA ARG A 290 4.26 -21.48 14.40
C ARG A 290 3.37 -21.20 13.18
N ARG A 291 2.27 -20.45 13.35
CA ARG A 291 1.35 -20.09 12.27
C ARG A 291 2.03 -19.15 11.28
N ARG A 292 2.76 -18.15 11.78
CA ARG A 292 3.55 -17.24 10.92
C ARG A 292 4.60 -17.99 10.10
N ALA A 293 5.31 -18.96 10.72
CA ALA A 293 6.30 -19.78 10.04
C ALA A 293 5.65 -20.68 8.95
N ALA A 294 4.52 -21.30 9.26
CA ALA A 294 3.78 -22.13 8.30
C ALA A 294 3.31 -21.33 7.07
N VAL A 295 2.75 -20.14 7.30
CA VAL A 295 2.30 -19.25 6.21
C VAL A 295 3.49 -18.74 5.38
N ALA A 296 4.61 -18.42 6.01
CA ALA A 296 5.83 -18.03 5.30
C ALA A 296 6.39 -19.17 4.44
N ALA A 297 6.37 -20.41 4.95
CA ALA A 297 6.79 -21.61 4.21
C ALA A 297 5.87 -21.88 3.01
N ASP A 298 4.53 -21.84 3.18
CA ASP A 298 3.57 -21.95 2.06
C ASP A 298 3.82 -20.86 1.00
N GLY A 299 4.04 -19.62 1.41
CA GLY A 299 4.37 -18.50 0.51
C GLY A 299 5.65 -18.79 -0.32
N LEU A 300 6.69 -19.34 0.30
CA LEU A 300 7.95 -19.67 -0.36
C LEU A 300 7.78 -20.82 -1.36
N VAL A 301 7.01 -21.86 -1.01
CA VAL A 301 6.70 -22.99 -1.92
C VAL A 301 5.94 -22.46 -3.15
N ARG A 302 4.92 -21.64 -2.96
CA ARG A 302 4.13 -21.05 -4.05
C ARG A 302 4.98 -20.14 -4.94
N LEU A 303 5.87 -19.34 -4.36
CA LEU A 303 6.79 -18.50 -5.11
C LEU A 303 7.71 -19.34 -6.00
N THR A 304 8.27 -20.42 -5.45
CA THR A 304 9.14 -21.34 -6.20
C THR A 304 8.37 -21.98 -7.35
N ALA A 305 7.15 -22.44 -7.10
CA ALA A 305 6.29 -23.03 -8.13
C ALA A 305 5.92 -22.01 -9.23
N ALA A 306 5.59 -20.75 -8.86
CA ALA A 306 5.28 -19.70 -9.83
C ALA A 306 6.49 -19.38 -10.72
N ARG A 307 7.69 -19.29 -10.15
CA ARG A 307 8.93 -19.05 -10.89
C ARG A 307 9.27 -20.18 -11.86
N LEU A 308 9.07 -21.43 -11.46
CA LEU A 308 9.31 -22.58 -12.31
C LEU A 308 8.32 -22.62 -13.49
N ARG A 309 7.03 -22.33 -13.26
CA ARG A 309 6.02 -22.25 -14.33
C ARG A 309 6.32 -21.11 -15.31
N GLY A 310 6.69 -19.94 -14.83
CA GLY A 310 7.09 -18.80 -15.67
C GLY A 310 8.29 -19.13 -16.57
N ARG A 311 9.30 -19.82 -16.03
CA ARG A 311 10.46 -20.28 -16.81
C ARG A 311 10.08 -21.32 -17.85
N ALA A 312 9.16 -22.25 -17.52
CA ALA A 312 8.70 -23.27 -18.46
C ALA A 312 7.87 -22.64 -19.60
N GLN A 313 7.08 -21.62 -19.29
CA GLN A 313 6.28 -20.90 -20.28
C GLN A 313 7.14 -20.04 -21.21
N ALA A 314 8.16 -19.36 -20.68
CA ALA A 314 9.13 -18.59 -21.47
C ALA A 314 9.95 -19.47 -22.43
N ARG A 315 10.19 -20.75 -22.06
CA ARG A 315 10.86 -21.73 -22.94
C ARG A 315 9.96 -22.29 -24.04
N ARG A 316 8.63 -22.21 -23.89
CA ARG A 316 7.64 -22.72 -24.86
C ARG A 316 7.20 -21.67 -25.87
N THR A 317 7.40 -20.39 -25.60
CA THR A 317 7.10 -19.30 -26.54
C THR A 317 8.33 -19.18 -27.47
N PRO A 318 8.21 -19.52 -28.77
CA PRO A 318 9.34 -19.31 -29.70
C PRO A 318 9.64 -17.82 -29.78
N PRO A 319 10.91 -17.44 -30.04
CA PRO A 319 11.24 -16.03 -30.24
C PRO A 319 10.38 -15.52 -31.39
N ALA A 320 9.71 -14.39 -31.17
CA ALA A 320 8.96 -13.71 -32.23
C ALA A 320 9.90 -13.53 -33.41
N THR A 321 9.57 -14.19 -34.52
CA THR A 321 10.33 -14.07 -35.77
C THR A 321 10.37 -12.60 -36.12
N ALA A 322 11.56 -12.01 -36.12
CA ALA A 322 11.75 -10.63 -36.56
C ALA A 322 11.15 -10.53 -37.96
N VAL A 323 10.06 -9.78 -38.08
CA VAL A 323 9.53 -9.41 -39.37
C VAL A 323 10.59 -8.51 -40.00
N VAL A 324 11.38 -9.11 -40.89
CA VAL A 324 12.30 -8.35 -41.76
C VAL A 324 11.43 -7.40 -42.57
N PRO A 325 11.65 -6.09 -42.50
CA PRO A 325 10.91 -5.17 -43.35
C PRO A 325 11.25 -5.50 -44.79
N THR A 326 10.26 -5.95 -45.56
CA THR A 326 10.40 -6.15 -46.99
C THR A 326 10.79 -4.79 -47.62
N ALA A 327 11.95 -4.75 -48.26
CA ALA A 327 12.44 -3.58 -48.97
C ALA A 327 11.39 -3.08 -49.94
N ALA A 328 11.07 -1.79 -49.90
CA ALA A 328 10.20 -1.16 -50.87
C ALA A 328 10.78 -1.28 -52.29
N PRO A 329 9.97 -1.53 -53.32
CA PRO A 329 10.41 -1.62 -54.69
C PRO A 329 10.97 -0.23 -55.17
N PRO A 330 11.96 -0.23 -56.11
CA PRO A 330 12.55 1.01 -56.60
C PRO A 330 11.51 1.85 -57.36
N ARG A 331 11.45 3.14 -57.03
CA ARG A 331 10.64 4.11 -57.78
C ARG A 331 11.26 4.26 -59.16
N THR A 332 10.53 3.82 -60.19
CA THR A 332 10.81 4.16 -61.60
C THR A 332 10.44 5.63 -61.79
N GLY A 333 11.41 6.40 -62.22
CA GLY A 333 11.21 7.80 -62.62
C GLY A 333 10.48 7.91 -63.96
N VAL A 334 9.52 8.80 -63.99
CA VAL A 334 8.94 9.30 -65.26
C VAL A 334 8.69 10.80 -65.13
N GLY A 335 9.33 11.57 -66.04
CA GLY A 335 8.73 12.65 -66.80
C GLY A 335 8.64 14.01 -66.11
N ALA A 336 9.54 14.86 -66.54
CA ALA A 336 9.41 16.32 -66.48
C ALA A 336 8.13 16.80 -67.21
N ALA A 337 7.39 17.73 -66.62
CA ALA A 337 6.40 18.54 -67.32
C ALA A 337 6.63 20.02 -67.02
N PRO A 338 6.35 20.93 -67.95
CA PRO A 338 6.92 22.26 -68.03
C PRO A 338 6.17 23.31 -67.20
N ASP A 339 6.87 24.43 -66.96
CA ASP A 339 6.41 25.63 -66.27
C ASP A 339 5.14 26.22 -66.90
N PRO A 340 4.23 26.80 -66.15
CA PRO A 340 3.27 27.78 -66.65
C PRO A 340 3.75 29.22 -66.35
N VAL A 341 3.64 29.96 -67.37
CA VAL A 341 3.87 31.39 -67.62
C VAL A 341 3.03 32.25 -66.65
N HIS A 342 3.65 33.36 -66.24
CA HIS A 342 3.03 34.53 -65.63
C HIS A 342 1.79 35.02 -66.34
N GLU A 343 0.76 35.37 -65.61
CA GLU A 343 -0.15 36.45 -65.97
C GLU A 343 -0.51 37.28 -64.74
N GLU A 344 -0.17 38.55 -64.82
CA GLU A 344 -0.51 39.70 -64.00
C GLU A 344 -1.94 40.18 -64.31
N VAL A 345 -2.51 41.05 -63.46
CA VAL A 345 -3.67 41.95 -63.57
C VAL A 345 -4.89 41.45 -62.73
N ALA A 346 -5.42 42.16 -61.77
CA ALA A 346 -5.62 43.56 -61.41
C ALA A 346 -6.01 43.61 -59.91
#